data_dbf54c2d3e2c7a393f38ba3ea93f04b7
#
_entry.id   dbf54c2d3e2c7a393f38ba3ea93f04b7
#
_cell.length_a   1.000
_cell.length_b   1.000
_cell.length_c   1.000
_cell.angle_alpha   90.00
_cell.angle_beta   90.00
_cell.angle_gamma   90.00
#
_symmetry.space_group_name_H-M   'P 1'
#
loop_
_entity.id
_entity.type
_entity.pdbx_description
1 polymer ?
#
loop_
_entity_poly.entity_id
_entity_poly.type
_entity_poly.pdbx_seq_one_letter_code
_entity_poly.pdbx_strand_id
1 'polypeptide(L)'
;MKYSVEVMRVREQTIQLNGWAVESNPDSVITYRVEDEAGQPVEAKIVPTRRDDVSQIYYKKIIDRDLGFDIRFPYEHGKNYYLVICGEKKTTRVKYSDMTIRRKTGAANRKVQKLMNLMNMETVHVAWDFLKENGLKALILKSKHKIQGIDDDYDYAEWWNLTKPSEEELEEQKKKKFGYMPKFSIVIPVYKTPETFLKEMLDSIVEQTYANWELCIADGSPAGESVETVLKKYAEKDARIRSQVLGENRGISGNTNAALEMAEGDFIVLADHDDRLTPNALFECAKKLNENENCDVLYSDEDKLDMDGDE
;
A
#
# COMPACT_ATOMS: atom_id res chain seq x y z
N MET A 1 -14.23 1.48 -28.15
CA MET A 1 -13.38 0.32 -27.82
C MET A 1 -12.38 0.71 -26.74
N LYS A 2 -12.26 -0.06 -25.67
CA LYS A 2 -11.21 0.01 -24.66
C LYS A 2 -10.37 -1.25 -24.72
N TYR A 3 -9.10 -1.17 -24.44
CA TYR A 3 -8.19 -2.33 -24.47
C TYR A 3 -6.99 -2.10 -23.55
N SER A 4 -6.35 -3.20 -23.16
CA SER A 4 -5.07 -3.19 -22.48
C SER A 4 -4.20 -4.34 -22.99
N VAL A 5 -2.90 -4.11 -23.14
CA VAL A 5 -1.90 -5.15 -23.33
C VAL A 5 -1.11 -5.24 -22.04
N GLU A 6 -1.44 -6.23 -21.22
CA GLU A 6 -0.93 -6.36 -19.86
C GLU A 6 0.45 -7.02 -19.80
N VAL A 7 0.69 -7.97 -20.70
CA VAL A 7 1.94 -8.71 -20.73
C VAL A 7 2.51 -8.71 -22.15
N MET A 8 3.79 -8.41 -22.24
CA MET A 8 4.60 -8.64 -23.44
C MET A 8 5.84 -9.43 -23.03
N ARG A 9 6.01 -10.60 -23.62
CA ARG A 9 7.19 -11.45 -23.43
C ARG A 9 7.85 -11.72 -24.77
N VAL A 10 9.16 -11.86 -24.77
CA VAL A 10 9.94 -12.28 -25.94
C VAL A 10 10.79 -13.48 -25.53
N ARG A 11 10.59 -14.60 -26.20
CA ARG A 11 11.34 -15.84 -26.00
C ARG A 11 11.70 -16.43 -27.38
N GLU A 12 12.92 -16.85 -27.55
CA GLU A 12 13.37 -17.61 -28.75
C GLU A 12 12.85 -17.05 -30.09
N GLN A 13 13.00 -15.73 -30.31
CA GLN A 13 12.50 -15.04 -31.52
C GLN A 13 10.96 -15.04 -31.67
N THR A 14 10.22 -15.23 -30.57
CA THR A 14 8.76 -15.14 -30.58
C THR A 14 8.32 -14.07 -29.59
N ILE A 15 7.44 -13.17 -30.05
CA ILE A 15 6.75 -12.22 -29.19
C ILE A 15 5.44 -12.85 -28.74
N GLN A 16 5.16 -12.75 -27.45
CA GLN A 16 3.87 -13.08 -26.86
C GLN A 16 3.24 -11.83 -26.24
N LEU A 17 2.01 -11.52 -26.63
CA LEU A 17 1.19 -10.44 -26.09
C LEU A 17 -0.05 -11.03 -25.41
N ASN A 18 -0.30 -10.66 -24.16
CA ASN A 18 -1.54 -10.98 -23.45
C ASN A 18 -2.27 -9.70 -23.09
N GLY A 19 -3.57 -9.71 -23.21
CA GLY A 19 -4.38 -8.54 -22.91
C GLY A 19 -5.87 -8.78 -23.10
N TRP A 20 -6.61 -7.70 -23.21
CA TRP A 20 -8.05 -7.73 -23.45
C TRP A 20 -8.51 -6.52 -24.28
N ALA A 21 -9.68 -6.66 -24.90
CA ALA A 21 -10.38 -5.55 -25.55
C ALA A 21 -11.88 -5.67 -25.41
N VAL A 22 -12.56 -4.53 -25.23
CA VAL A 22 -14.03 -4.45 -25.08
C VAL A 22 -14.61 -3.26 -25.82
N GLU A 23 -15.85 -3.40 -26.29
CA GLU A 23 -16.68 -2.31 -26.81
C GLU A 23 -17.86 -2.04 -25.88
N SER A 24 -18.59 -0.95 -26.12
CA SER A 24 -19.77 -0.59 -25.30
C SER A 24 -20.91 -1.62 -25.41
N ASN A 25 -21.02 -2.26 -26.59
CA ASN A 25 -21.94 -3.36 -26.80
C ASN A 25 -21.23 -4.68 -26.43
N PRO A 26 -21.72 -5.44 -25.44
CA PRO A 26 -21.12 -6.72 -25.05
C PRO A 26 -21.15 -7.78 -26.16
N ASP A 27 -22.01 -7.64 -27.17
CA ASP A 27 -22.15 -8.59 -28.27
C ASP A 27 -21.23 -8.26 -29.46
N SER A 28 -20.50 -7.15 -29.43
CA SER A 28 -19.55 -6.76 -30.49
C SER A 28 -18.43 -7.78 -30.67
N VAL A 29 -18.18 -8.16 -31.91
CA VAL A 29 -17.07 -9.05 -32.27
C VAL A 29 -15.80 -8.25 -32.41
N ILE A 30 -14.78 -8.61 -31.63
CA ILE A 30 -13.45 -8.01 -31.72
C ILE A 30 -12.50 -9.05 -32.31
N THR A 31 -11.78 -8.64 -33.36
CA THR A 31 -10.77 -9.47 -34.00
C THR A 31 -9.39 -8.84 -33.89
N TYR A 32 -8.37 -9.66 -33.97
CA TYR A 32 -7.00 -9.24 -33.82
C TYR A 32 -6.18 -9.69 -35.02
N ARG A 33 -5.21 -8.88 -35.45
CA ARG A 33 -4.17 -9.28 -36.39
C ARG A 33 -2.88 -8.55 -36.09
N VAL A 34 -1.77 -9.11 -36.55
CA VAL A 34 -0.47 -8.49 -36.45
C VAL A 34 -0.04 -8.05 -37.86
N GLU A 35 0.50 -6.86 -37.97
CA GLU A 35 1.00 -6.27 -39.24
C GLU A 35 2.45 -5.83 -39.07
N ASP A 36 3.20 -5.84 -40.15
CA ASP A 36 4.50 -5.21 -40.25
C ASP A 36 4.40 -3.68 -40.54
N GLU A 37 5.52 -3.03 -40.78
CA GLU A 37 5.56 -1.59 -41.10
C GLU A 37 4.85 -1.22 -42.42
N ALA A 38 4.87 -2.13 -43.40
CA ALA A 38 4.19 -1.94 -44.69
C ALA A 38 2.69 -2.26 -44.60
N GLY A 39 2.19 -2.66 -43.44
CA GLY A 39 0.79 -3.06 -43.23
C GLY A 39 0.50 -4.47 -43.73
N GLN A 40 1.53 -5.28 -44.04
CA GLN A 40 1.33 -6.66 -44.46
C GLN A 40 1.06 -7.54 -43.21
N PRO A 41 0.14 -8.51 -43.34
CA PRO A 41 -0.18 -9.39 -42.23
C PRO A 41 1.03 -10.27 -41.86
N VAL A 42 1.32 -10.35 -40.57
CA VAL A 42 2.30 -11.25 -40.02
C VAL A 42 1.57 -12.48 -39.48
N GLU A 43 2.06 -13.68 -39.79
CA GLU A 43 1.49 -14.91 -39.25
C GLU A 43 1.56 -14.93 -37.73
N ALA A 44 0.39 -15.03 -37.10
CA ALA A 44 0.29 -14.97 -35.65
C ALA A 44 -0.70 -16.04 -35.15
N LYS A 45 -0.31 -16.74 -34.08
CA LYS A 45 -1.22 -17.60 -33.34
C LYS A 45 -1.99 -16.75 -32.34
N ILE A 46 -3.30 -16.68 -32.52
CA ILE A 46 -4.22 -15.90 -31.68
C ILE A 46 -5.10 -16.89 -30.93
N VAL A 47 -5.05 -16.84 -29.59
CA VAL A 47 -5.87 -17.68 -28.71
C VAL A 47 -6.74 -16.75 -27.88
N PRO A 48 -8.07 -16.81 -28.04
CA PRO A 48 -9.00 -16.10 -27.17
C PRO A 48 -8.86 -16.60 -25.73
N THR A 49 -9.05 -15.70 -24.75
CA THR A 49 -8.94 -16.03 -23.33
C THR A 49 -10.13 -15.46 -22.55
N ARG A 50 -10.60 -16.24 -21.58
CA ARG A 50 -11.67 -15.81 -20.67
C ARG A 50 -11.19 -14.72 -19.74
N ARG A 51 -12.00 -13.65 -19.57
CA ARG A 51 -11.69 -12.51 -18.70
C ARG A 51 -12.95 -12.05 -17.96
N ASP A 52 -13.35 -12.85 -16.99
CA ASP A 52 -14.53 -12.56 -16.15
C ASP A 52 -14.35 -11.28 -15.32
N ASP A 53 -13.12 -10.97 -14.91
CA ASP A 53 -12.73 -9.71 -14.25
C ASP A 53 -13.03 -8.48 -15.13
N VAL A 54 -12.63 -8.50 -16.40
CA VAL A 54 -12.90 -7.44 -17.36
C VAL A 54 -14.40 -7.32 -17.64
N SER A 55 -15.08 -8.46 -17.78
CA SER A 55 -16.53 -8.52 -17.98
C SER A 55 -17.29 -7.85 -16.83
N GLN A 56 -16.92 -8.17 -15.59
CA GLN A 56 -17.51 -7.59 -14.40
C GLN A 56 -17.29 -6.08 -14.30
N ILE A 57 -16.10 -5.61 -14.65
CA ILE A 57 -15.74 -4.17 -14.57
C ILE A 57 -16.52 -3.36 -15.62
N TYR A 58 -16.57 -3.82 -16.86
CA TYR A 58 -17.09 -3.02 -17.96
C TYR A 58 -18.58 -3.20 -18.21
N TYR A 59 -19.13 -4.40 -18.00
CA TYR A 59 -20.53 -4.71 -18.26
C TYR A 59 -21.36 -4.92 -17.03
N LYS A 60 -20.75 -4.89 -15.82
CA LYS A 60 -21.42 -5.14 -14.52
C LYS A 60 -22.07 -6.53 -14.42
N LYS A 61 -21.68 -7.46 -15.27
CA LYS A 61 -22.12 -8.85 -15.32
C LYS A 61 -21.04 -9.71 -15.98
N ILE A 62 -21.03 -11.00 -15.68
CA ILE A 62 -20.21 -11.97 -16.42
C ILE A 62 -20.94 -12.35 -17.70
N ILE A 63 -20.27 -12.17 -18.85
CA ILE A 63 -20.76 -12.57 -20.15
C ILE A 63 -20.03 -13.83 -20.60
N ASP A 64 -20.71 -14.72 -21.32
CA ASP A 64 -20.13 -15.98 -21.78
C ASP A 64 -19.35 -15.79 -23.09
N ARG A 65 -18.26 -15.01 -23.00
CA ARG A 65 -17.39 -14.70 -24.14
C ARG A 65 -15.96 -14.49 -23.68
N ASP A 66 -15.03 -14.76 -24.62
CA ASP A 66 -13.62 -14.46 -24.45
C ASP A 66 -13.36 -12.99 -24.76
N LEU A 67 -13.04 -12.22 -23.75
CA LEU A 67 -12.69 -10.79 -23.87
C LEU A 67 -11.19 -10.54 -23.92
N GLY A 68 -10.39 -11.55 -23.62
CA GLY A 68 -8.96 -11.51 -23.64
C GLY A 68 -8.34 -12.19 -24.86
N PHE A 69 -7.03 -12.03 -24.99
CA PHE A 69 -6.23 -12.63 -26.04
C PHE A 69 -4.84 -13.05 -25.54
N ASP A 70 -4.31 -14.13 -26.11
CA ASP A 70 -2.90 -14.52 -26.11
C ASP A 70 -2.45 -14.57 -27.58
N ILE A 71 -1.61 -13.64 -28.02
CA ILE A 71 -1.15 -13.50 -29.40
C ILE A 71 0.34 -13.80 -29.43
N ARG A 72 0.74 -14.74 -30.29
CA ARG A 72 2.15 -15.12 -30.49
C ARG A 72 2.53 -15.01 -31.96
N PHE A 73 3.63 -14.33 -32.23
CA PHE A 73 4.14 -14.12 -33.59
C PHE A 73 5.67 -14.04 -33.63
N PRO A 74 6.30 -14.36 -34.79
CA PRO A 74 7.74 -14.34 -34.92
C PRO A 74 8.29 -12.91 -34.80
N TYR A 75 9.47 -12.79 -34.17
CA TYR A 75 10.21 -11.55 -34.07
C TYR A 75 11.48 -11.61 -34.91
N GLU A 76 11.64 -10.64 -35.80
CA GLU A 76 12.85 -10.39 -36.54
C GLU A 76 13.49 -9.08 -36.07
N HIS A 77 14.78 -9.13 -35.82
CA HIS A 77 15.56 -7.97 -35.39
C HIS A 77 15.53 -6.84 -36.41
N GLY A 78 15.28 -5.61 -35.96
CA GLY A 78 15.23 -4.44 -36.80
C GLY A 78 13.81 -4.15 -37.36
N LYS A 79 12.84 -5.05 -37.17
CA LYS A 79 11.46 -4.82 -37.66
C LYS A 79 10.56 -4.24 -36.58
N ASN A 80 9.63 -3.39 -36.98
CA ASN A 80 8.53 -2.92 -36.16
C ASN A 80 7.26 -3.73 -36.46
N TYR A 81 6.44 -3.94 -35.45
CA TYR A 81 5.19 -4.67 -35.56
C TYR A 81 4.02 -3.83 -35.04
N TYR A 82 2.83 -4.14 -35.52
CA TYR A 82 1.60 -3.46 -35.12
C TYR A 82 0.56 -4.51 -34.74
N LEU A 83 0.05 -4.45 -33.50
CA LEU A 83 -1.17 -5.15 -33.14
C LEU A 83 -2.35 -4.31 -33.58
N VAL A 84 -3.18 -4.86 -34.44
CA VAL A 84 -4.41 -4.23 -34.94
C VAL A 84 -5.59 -4.90 -34.26
N ILE A 85 -6.35 -4.12 -33.52
CA ILE A 85 -7.55 -4.53 -32.79
C ILE A 85 -8.74 -3.95 -33.54
N CYS A 86 -9.54 -4.82 -34.16
CA CYS A 86 -10.68 -4.43 -34.99
C CYS A 86 -11.97 -4.72 -34.22
N GLY A 87 -12.69 -3.68 -33.84
CA GLY A 87 -14.04 -3.75 -33.34
C GLY A 87 -15.04 -3.31 -34.44
N GLU A 88 -16.34 -3.38 -34.10
CA GLU A 88 -17.41 -2.99 -35.08
C GLU A 88 -17.37 -1.51 -35.44
N LYS A 89 -17.06 -0.64 -34.44
CA LYS A 89 -17.08 0.82 -34.61
C LYS A 89 -15.72 1.45 -34.77
N LYS A 90 -14.66 0.77 -34.32
CA LYS A 90 -13.33 1.36 -34.26
C LYS A 90 -12.26 0.30 -34.46
N THR A 91 -11.26 0.63 -35.29
CA THR A 91 -9.99 -0.11 -35.38
C THR A 91 -8.89 0.68 -34.68
N THR A 92 -8.08 0.02 -33.88
CA THR A 92 -6.94 0.60 -33.20
C THR A 92 -5.68 -0.14 -33.56
N ARG A 93 -4.60 0.61 -33.84
CA ARG A 93 -3.29 0.09 -34.25
C ARG A 93 -2.25 0.45 -33.18
N VAL A 94 -1.67 -0.54 -32.53
CA VAL A 94 -0.69 -0.39 -31.44
C VAL A 94 0.69 -0.77 -31.93
N LYS A 95 1.63 0.17 -31.91
CA LYS A 95 3.00 -0.02 -32.42
C LYS A 95 3.89 -0.72 -31.39
N TYR A 96 4.60 -1.74 -31.83
CA TYR A 96 5.70 -2.39 -31.13
C TYR A 96 6.99 -2.17 -31.93
N SER A 97 7.75 -1.13 -31.58
CA SER A 97 9.02 -0.86 -32.24
C SER A 97 10.08 -1.88 -31.84
N ASP A 98 11.04 -2.16 -32.76
CA ASP A 98 12.21 -3.00 -32.49
C ASP A 98 12.93 -2.54 -31.19
N MET A 99 13.03 -1.23 -30.98
CA MET A 99 13.61 -0.68 -29.76
C MET A 99 12.80 -1.05 -28.50
N THR A 100 11.46 -1.04 -28.57
CA THR A 100 10.57 -1.45 -27.45
C THR A 100 10.70 -2.94 -27.19
N ILE A 101 10.80 -3.75 -28.23
CA ILE A 101 10.96 -5.20 -28.15
C ILE A 101 12.32 -5.55 -27.56
N ARG A 102 13.39 -4.94 -28.03
CA ARG A 102 14.77 -5.14 -27.51
C ARG A 102 14.91 -4.74 -26.05
N ARG A 103 14.26 -3.67 -25.63
CA ARG A 103 14.26 -3.24 -24.22
C ARG A 103 13.74 -4.35 -23.29
N LYS A 104 12.86 -5.22 -23.77
CA LYS A 104 12.33 -6.34 -22.98
C LYS A 104 13.16 -7.64 -23.08
N THR A 105 14.14 -7.71 -23.99
CA THR A 105 14.92 -8.94 -24.25
C THR A 105 16.36 -8.93 -23.69
N GLY A 106 16.93 -7.76 -23.39
CA GLY A 106 18.36 -7.64 -23.05
C GLY A 106 18.66 -7.46 -21.57
N ALA A 107 19.56 -8.29 -21.02
CA ALA A 107 19.99 -8.17 -19.61
C ALA A 107 20.75 -6.85 -19.33
N ALA A 108 21.46 -6.28 -20.32
CA ALA A 108 22.09 -4.96 -20.22
C ALA A 108 21.07 -3.81 -20.14
N ASN A 109 19.90 -3.99 -20.73
CA ASN A 109 18.85 -2.99 -20.77
C ASN A 109 17.95 -2.97 -19.52
N ARG A 110 17.95 -3.99 -18.67
CA ARG A 110 17.19 -3.95 -17.43
C ARG A 110 17.63 -2.79 -16.52
N LYS A 111 18.94 -2.49 -16.46
CA LYS A 111 19.46 -1.35 -15.68
C LYS A 111 19.03 0.00 -16.28
N VAL A 112 19.11 0.14 -17.60
CA VAL A 112 18.73 1.37 -18.30
C VAL A 112 17.21 1.58 -18.30
N GLN A 113 16.44 0.50 -18.42
CA GLN A 113 14.98 0.56 -18.37
C GLN A 113 14.46 0.87 -16.97
N LYS A 114 15.13 0.34 -15.93
CA LYS A 114 14.86 0.75 -14.54
C LYS A 114 15.17 2.23 -14.32
N LEU A 115 16.27 2.74 -14.90
CA LEU A 115 16.64 4.16 -14.79
C LEU A 115 15.65 5.06 -15.56
N MET A 116 15.17 4.65 -16.73
CA MET A 116 14.20 5.41 -17.51
C MET A 116 12.76 5.34 -16.97
N ASN A 117 12.38 4.25 -16.32
CA ASN A 117 11.11 4.19 -15.57
C ASN A 117 11.16 5.08 -14.32
N LEU A 118 12.35 5.31 -13.76
CA LEU A 118 12.58 6.29 -12.70
C LEU A 118 12.47 7.75 -13.19
N MET A 119 12.50 7.99 -14.51
CA MET A 119 12.40 9.32 -15.13
C MET A 119 11.00 9.62 -15.69
N ASN A 120 10.00 8.78 -15.44
CA ASN A 120 8.63 9.09 -15.83
C ASN A 120 8.03 10.12 -14.84
N MET A 121 7.24 11.09 -15.33
CA MET A 121 6.71 12.20 -14.50
C MET A 121 5.96 11.72 -13.27
N GLU A 122 5.19 10.63 -13.36
CA GLU A 122 4.56 10.01 -12.19
C GLU A 122 5.57 9.49 -11.16
N THR A 123 6.66 8.86 -11.63
CA THR A 123 7.72 8.35 -10.76
C THR A 123 8.55 9.47 -10.13
N VAL A 124 8.68 10.60 -10.81
CA VAL A 124 9.35 11.81 -10.26
C VAL A 124 8.49 12.41 -9.15
N HIS A 125 7.17 12.46 -9.31
CA HIS A 125 6.26 12.91 -8.25
C HIS A 125 6.32 11.98 -7.03
N VAL A 126 6.19 10.67 -7.25
CA VAL A 126 6.28 9.66 -6.18
C VAL A 126 7.66 9.70 -5.50
N ALA A 127 8.74 9.87 -6.25
CA ALA A 127 10.08 10.00 -5.68
C ALA A 127 10.27 11.32 -4.91
N TRP A 128 9.63 12.39 -5.36
CA TRP A 128 9.66 13.69 -4.68
C TRP A 128 8.85 13.68 -3.39
N ASP A 129 7.68 13.06 -3.41
CA ASP A 129 6.85 12.89 -2.22
C ASP A 129 7.54 11.96 -1.21
N PHE A 130 8.10 10.84 -1.68
CA PHE A 130 8.91 9.95 -0.86
C PHE A 130 10.15 10.64 -0.27
N LEU A 131 10.83 11.51 -1.04
CA LEU A 131 11.96 12.33 -0.56
C LEU A 131 11.55 13.28 0.56
N LYS A 132 10.39 13.91 0.44
CA LYS A 132 9.86 14.82 1.46
C LYS A 132 9.51 14.09 2.76
N GLU A 133 8.97 12.88 2.62
CA GLU A 133 8.47 12.09 3.75
C GLU A 133 9.57 11.31 4.46
N ASN A 134 10.51 10.74 3.70
CA ASN A 134 11.49 9.78 4.21
C ASN A 134 12.95 10.26 4.09
N GLY A 135 13.17 11.42 3.49
CA GLY A 135 14.50 12.01 3.33
C GLY A 135 15.34 11.41 2.19
N LEU A 136 16.46 12.07 1.91
CA LEU A 136 17.35 11.75 0.77
C LEU A 136 18.01 10.36 0.91
N LYS A 137 18.35 9.95 2.13
CA LYS A 137 19.03 8.66 2.39
C LYS A 137 18.13 7.48 2.01
N ALA A 138 16.87 7.51 2.46
CA ALA A 138 15.88 6.48 2.16
C ALA A 138 15.55 6.43 0.65
N LEU A 139 15.47 7.58 -0.04
CA LEU A 139 15.29 7.62 -1.49
C LEU A 139 16.47 6.98 -2.25
N ILE A 140 17.70 7.24 -1.81
CA ILE A 140 18.90 6.64 -2.41
C ILE A 140 18.91 5.12 -2.23
N LEU A 141 18.56 4.63 -1.05
CA LEU A 141 18.48 3.20 -0.75
C LEU A 141 17.39 2.53 -1.60
N LYS A 142 16.18 3.08 -1.63
CA LYS A 142 15.07 2.59 -2.46
C LYS A 142 15.44 2.56 -3.96
N SER A 143 16.15 3.57 -4.43
CA SER A 143 16.65 3.64 -5.79
C SER A 143 17.72 2.58 -6.08
N LYS A 144 18.64 2.35 -5.12
CA LYS A 144 19.70 1.33 -5.22
C LYS A 144 19.11 -0.08 -5.28
N HIS A 145 18.17 -0.42 -4.42
CA HIS A 145 17.49 -1.72 -4.40
C HIS A 145 16.71 -1.95 -5.70
N LYS A 146 15.96 -0.97 -6.16
CA LYS A 146 15.21 -1.03 -7.42
C LYS A 146 16.12 -1.23 -8.65
N ILE A 147 17.33 -0.65 -8.64
CA ILE A 147 18.34 -0.84 -9.70
C ILE A 147 18.97 -2.24 -9.62
N GLN A 148 19.22 -2.75 -8.43
CA GLN A 148 19.86 -4.05 -8.21
C GLN A 148 18.91 -5.23 -8.46
N GLY A 149 17.60 -4.98 -8.60
CA GLY A 149 16.62 -6.04 -8.88
C GLY A 149 16.36 -6.95 -7.69
N ILE A 150 16.65 -6.46 -6.51
CA ILE A 150 16.17 -7.00 -5.27
C ILE A 150 14.66 -6.77 -5.35
N ASP A 151 13.88 -7.86 -5.48
CA ASP A 151 12.43 -7.80 -5.37
C ASP A 151 12.09 -7.17 -4.01
N ASP A 152 10.89 -6.62 -3.87
CA ASP A 152 10.41 -5.78 -2.76
C ASP A 152 10.59 -6.36 -1.32
N ASP A 153 11.34 -7.45 -1.15
CA ASP A 153 11.98 -7.84 0.10
C ASP A 153 13.11 -6.83 0.38
N TYR A 154 12.71 -5.70 0.92
CA TYR A 154 13.63 -4.84 1.64
C TYR A 154 14.32 -5.69 2.72
N ASP A 155 15.62 -5.50 2.92
CA ASP A 155 16.15 -5.70 4.26
C ASP A 155 15.47 -4.62 5.12
N TYR A 156 14.33 -5.02 5.71
CA TYR A 156 13.48 -4.12 6.49
C TYR A 156 14.29 -3.46 7.60
N ALA A 157 15.17 -4.21 8.24
CA ALA A 157 16.03 -3.71 9.31
C ALA A 157 16.97 -2.59 8.81
N GLU A 158 17.53 -2.69 7.57
CA GLU A 158 18.32 -1.61 6.98
C GLU A 158 17.47 -0.37 6.70
N TRP A 159 16.27 -0.56 6.15
CA TRP A 159 15.33 0.53 5.89
C TRP A 159 14.89 1.22 7.18
N TRP A 160 14.48 0.45 8.17
CA TRP A 160 14.05 0.95 9.47
C TRP A 160 15.15 1.77 10.16
N ASN A 161 16.37 1.23 10.20
CA ASN A 161 17.52 1.94 10.77
C ASN A 161 17.86 3.27 10.08
N LEU A 162 17.47 3.42 8.82
CA LEU A 162 17.68 4.66 8.07
C LEU A 162 16.52 5.66 8.18
N THR A 163 15.32 5.18 8.49
CA THR A 163 14.09 5.99 8.48
C THR A 163 13.53 6.27 9.86
N LYS A 164 13.85 5.42 10.85
CA LYS A 164 13.43 5.68 12.23
C LYS A 164 13.97 7.03 12.71
N PRO A 165 13.16 7.80 13.46
CA PRO A 165 13.60 9.08 13.98
C PRO A 165 14.77 8.88 14.97
N SER A 166 15.75 9.77 14.91
CA SER A 166 16.85 9.82 15.88
C SER A 166 16.35 10.34 17.24
N GLU A 167 17.11 10.09 18.30
CA GLU A 167 16.79 10.63 19.64
C GLU A 167 16.71 12.18 19.63
N GLU A 168 17.57 12.84 18.85
CA GLU A 168 17.55 14.30 18.69
C GLU A 168 16.25 14.77 18.04
N GLU A 169 15.80 14.09 16.99
CA GLU A 169 14.53 14.38 16.32
C GLU A 169 13.33 14.15 17.25
N LEU A 170 13.33 13.07 18.03
CA LEU A 170 12.28 12.81 19.02
C LEU A 170 12.23 13.92 20.11
N GLU A 171 13.39 14.40 20.57
CA GLU A 171 13.44 15.51 21.52
C GLU A 171 13.02 16.86 20.92
N GLU A 172 13.24 17.09 19.64
CA GLU A 172 12.73 18.25 18.92
C GLU A 172 11.21 18.16 18.74
N GLN A 173 10.68 16.97 18.43
CA GLN A 173 9.24 16.74 18.31
C GLN A 173 8.49 17.07 19.60
N LYS A 174 9.03 16.66 20.77
CA LYS A 174 8.43 16.97 22.07
C LYS A 174 8.29 18.48 22.34
N LYS A 175 9.17 19.29 21.74
CA LYS A 175 9.17 20.76 21.87
C LYS A 175 8.33 21.46 20.81
N LYS A 176 7.98 20.76 19.73
CA LYS A 176 7.28 21.32 18.60
C LYS A 176 5.84 21.68 18.99
N LYS A 177 5.42 22.88 18.63
CA LYS A 177 4.02 23.34 18.71
C LYS A 177 3.47 23.49 17.30
N PHE A 178 2.33 22.90 17.06
CA PHE A 178 1.57 23.09 15.82
C PHE A 178 0.57 24.23 15.98
N GLY A 179 0.11 24.80 14.88
CA GLY A 179 -0.96 25.81 14.87
C GLY A 179 -2.28 25.25 15.36
N TYR A 180 -2.58 24.00 14.98
CA TYR A 180 -3.68 23.20 15.48
C TYR A 180 -3.11 22.02 16.28
N MET A 181 -3.56 21.88 17.51
CA MET A 181 -3.11 20.84 18.45
C MET A 181 -4.28 19.90 18.78
N PRO A 182 -4.66 18.98 17.85
CA PRO A 182 -5.78 18.07 18.10
C PRO A 182 -5.52 17.18 19.32
N LYS A 183 -6.55 16.91 20.10
CA LYS A 183 -6.51 15.89 21.16
C LYS A 183 -6.86 14.53 20.55
N PHE A 184 -5.98 13.56 20.71
CA PHE A 184 -6.23 12.19 20.29
C PHE A 184 -6.78 11.34 21.44
N SER A 185 -7.92 10.66 21.23
CA SER A 185 -8.39 9.61 22.11
C SER A 185 -7.97 8.25 21.56
N ILE A 186 -7.03 7.60 22.22
CA ILE A 186 -6.61 6.25 21.87
C ILE A 186 -7.58 5.29 22.56
N VAL A 187 -8.28 4.48 21.77
CA VAL A 187 -9.38 3.61 22.19
C VAL A 187 -8.95 2.16 22.05
N ILE A 188 -8.85 1.44 23.17
CA ILE A 188 -8.33 0.08 23.20
C ILE A 188 -9.28 -0.87 23.94
N PRO A 189 -9.83 -1.89 23.27
CA PRO A 189 -10.52 -2.98 23.92
C PRO A 189 -9.50 -3.99 24.47
N VAL A 190 -9.69 -4.44 25.71
CA VAL A 190 -8.83 -5.43 26.37
C VAL A 190 -9.65 -6.68 26.69
N TYR A 191 -9.06 -7.86 26.45
CA TYR A 191 -9.63 -9.14 26.84
C TYR A 191 -8.55 -10.19 27.03
N LYS A 192 -8.30 -10.62 28.28
CA LYS A 192 -7.32 -11.67 28.63
C LYS A 192 -5.90 -11.39 28.09
N THR A 193 -5.52 -10.12 28.04
CA THR A 193 -4.23 -9.72 27.52
C THR A 193 -3.10 -10.15 28.43
N PRO A 194 -2.04 -10.81 27.92
CA PRO A 194 -0.84 -11.06 28.69
C PRO A 194 -0.24 -9.76 29.23
N GLU A 195 0.17 -9.78 30.49
CA GLU A 195 0.67 -8.56 31.18
C GLU A 195 1.87 -7.94 30.47
N THR A 196 2.72 -8.74 29.83
CA THR A 196 3.88 -8.30 29.08
C THR A 196 3.45 -7.41 27.91
N PHE A 197 2.59 -7.90 27.03
CA PHE A 197 2.11 -7.16 25.84
C PHE A 197 1.33 -5.91 26.24
N LEU A 198 0.49 -6.02 27.30
CA LEU A 198 -0.20 -4.84 27.80
C LEU A 198 0.77 -3.75 28.27
N LYS A 199 1.85 -4.10 28.95
CA LYS A 199 2.85 -3.13 29.42
C LYS A 199 3.60 -2.52 28.24
N GLU A 200 4.02 -3.30 27.26
CA GLU A 200 4.70 -2.80 26.06
C GLU A 200 3.82 -1.82 25.29
N MET A 201 2.53 -2.14 25.11
CA MET A 201 1.55 -1.24 24.52
C MET A 201 1.43 0.05 25.33
N LEU A 202 1.23 -0.01 26.65
CA LEU A 202 1.10 1.16 27.51
C LEU A 202 2.35 2.03 27.50
N ASP A 203 3.54 1.44 27.56
CA ASP A 203 4.81 2.14 27.52
C ASP A 203 4.97 2.89 26.17
N SER A 204 4.63 2.24 25.05
CA SER A 204 4.69 2.85 23.72
C SER A 204 3.78 4.09 23.57
N ILE A 205 2.65 4.09 24.28
CA ILE A 205 1.72 5.24 24.29
C ILE A 205 2.26 6.36 25.21
N VAL A 206 2.78 6.01 26.37
CA VAL A 206 3.36 6.98 27.30
C VAL A 206 4.58 7.68 26.70
N GLU A 207 5.34 6.98 25.89
CA GLU A 207 6.55 7.49 25.19
C GLU A 207 6.28 8.37 24.00
N GLN A 208 5.02 8.56 23.59
CA GLN A 208 4.66 9.41 22.45
C GLN A 208 5.24 10.83 22.57
N THR A 209 5.88 11.31 21.49
CA THR A 209 6.47 12.67 21.45
C THR A 209 5.41 13.76 21.40
N TYR A 210 4.20 13.45 20.93
CA TYR A 210 3.06 14.35 20.94
C TYR A 210 2.28 14.17 22.24
N ALA A 211 2.12 15.22 23.04
CA ALA A 211 1.62 15.12 24.39
C ALA A 211 0.08 15.23 24.55
N ASN A 212 -0.63 15.77 23.53
CA ASN A 212 -2.08 16.03 23.64
C ASN A 212 -2.91 14.79 23.25
N TRP A 213 -2.89 13.80 24.09
CA TRP A 213 -3.66 12.56 23.95
C TRP A 213 -4.28 12.13 25.26
N GLU A 214 -5.24 11.23 25.17
CA GLU A 214 -5.77 10.44 26.27
C GLU A 214 -5.88 8.98 25.84
N LEU A 215 -5.82 8.06 26.79
CA LEU A 215 -5.98 6.63 26.57
C LEU A 215 -7.24 6.16 27.28
N CYS A 216 -8.16 5.55 26.52
CA CYS A 216 -9.42 5.01 26.98
C CYS A 216 -9.43 3.49 26.81
N ILE A 217 -9.44 2.75 27.90
CA ILE A 217 -9.36 1.28 27.90
C ILE A 217 -10.62 0.68 28.51
N ALA A 218 -11.21 -0.29 27.82
CA ALA A 218 -12.30 -1.10 28.37
C ALA A 218 -11.87 -2.57 28.48
N ASP A 219 -11.78 -3.06 29.71
CA ASP A 219 -11.39 -4.43 30.03
C ASP A 219 -12.62 -5.33 30.20
N GLY A 220 -12.86 -6.20 29.19
CA GLY A 220 -13.90 -7.22 29.20
C GLY A 220 -13.48 -8.55 29.81
N SER A 221 -12.33 -8.63 30.46
CA SER A 221 -11.83 -9.86 31.07
C SER A 221 -12.67 -10.29 32.24
N PRO A 222 -12.86 -11.61 32.47
CA PRO A 222 -13.57 -12.11 33.63
C PRO A 222 -12.78 -11.84 34.94
N ALA A 223 -13.50 -11.84 36.04
CA ALA A 223 -12.89 -11.66 37.36
C ALA A 223 -11.76 -12.70 37.60
N GLY A 224 -10.61 -12.20 38.01
CA GLY A 224 -9.40 -13.02 38.23
C GLY A 224 -8.47 -13.14 37.04
N GLU A 225 -8.91 -12.74 35.83
CA GLU A 225 -8.11 -12.66 34.61
C GLU A 225 -7.97 -11.21 34.14
N SER A 226 -8.48 -10.25 34.89
CA SER A 226 -8.42 -8.83 34.60
C SER A 226 -7.03 -8.27 34.81
N VAL A 227 -6.67 -7.34 33.91
CA VAL A 227 -5.42 -6.56 33.99
C VAL A 227 -5.58 -5.26 34.79
N GLU A 228 -6.68 -5.10 35.51
CA GLU A 228 -7.05 -3.91 36.27
C GLU A 228 -5.91 -3.38 37.17
N THR A 229 -5.18 -4.27 37.84
CA THR A 229 -4.06 -3.87 38.71
C THR A 229 -2.94 -3.18 37.95
N VAL A 230 -2.67 -3.61 36.69
CA VAL A 230 -1.67 -2.99 35.83
C VAL A 230 -2.17 -1.63 35.37
N LEU A 231 -3.41 -1.58 34.88
CA LEU A 231 -4.04 -0.34 34.39
C LEU A 231 -4.11 0.75 35.47
N LYS A 232 -4.46 0.38 36.69
CA LYS A 232 -4.47 1.30 37.85
C LYS A 232 -3.09 1.90 38.14
N LYS A 233 -2.02 1.08 38.10
CA LYS A 233 -0.65 1.57 38.31
C LYS A 233 -0.22 2.60 37.24
N TYR A 234 -0.65 2.44 36.00
CA TYR A 234 -0.36 3.41 34.95
C TYR A 234 -1.23 4.67 35.08
N ALA A 235 -2.52 4.54 35.40
CA ALA A 235 -3.41 5.67 35.63
C ALA A 235 -3.00 6.53 36.86
N GLU A 236 -2.42 5.94 37.88
CA GLU A 236 -1.85 6.65 39.03
C GLU A 236 -0.64 7.51 38.67
N LYS A 237 0.12 7.11 37.63
CA LYS A 237 1.31 7.82 37.17
C LYS A 237 0.99 8.85 36.08
N ASP A 238 -0.02 8.59 35.27
CA ASP A 238 -0.41 9.44 34.15
C ASP A 238 -1.94 9.60 34.08
N ALA A 239 -2.42 10.77 34.44
CA ALA A 239 -3.86 11.10 34.48
C ALA A 239 -4.54 11.07 33.11
N ARG A 240 -3.79 10.97 32.01
CA ARG A 240 -4.34 10.82 30.67
C ARG A 240 -4.86 9.39 30.40
N ILE A 241 -4.51 8.43 31.26
CA ILE A 241 -4.93 7.04 31.14
C ILE A 241 -6.19 6.80 31.95
N ARG A 242 -7.23 6.38 31.28
CA ARG A 242 -8.54 6.05 31.88
C ARG A 242 -8.91 4.61 31.53
N SER A 243 -9.40 3.84 32.49
CA SER A 243 -9.81 2.46 32.23
C SER A 243 -11.11 2.13 32.94
N GLN A 244 -11.90 1.26 32.32
CA GLN A 244 -13.14 0.69 32.84
C GLN A 244 -13.09 -0.83 32.78
N VAL A 245 -13.39 -1.50 33.89
CA VAL A 245 -13.60 -2.94 33.92
C VAL A 245 -15.09 -3.23 33.69
N LEU A 246 -15.41 -3.98 32.64
CA LEU A 246 -16.79 -4.26 32.24
C LEU A 246 -17.43 -5.43 33.01
N GLY A 247 -16.62 -6.34 33.60
CA GLY A 247 -17.07 -7.52 34.28
C GLY A 247 -17.58 -8.66 33.39
N GLU A 248 -17.75 -8.37 32.09
CA GLU A 248 -18.18 -9.31 31.05
C GLU A 248 -17.53 -8.98 29.71
N ASN A 249 -17.32 -9.99 28.87
CA ASN A 249 -16.86 -9.76 27.50
C ASN A 249 -18.04 -9.45 26.59
N ARG A 250 -18.07 -8.24 26.05
CA ARG A 250 -19.07 -7.77 25.05
C ARG A 250 -18.61 -7.96 23.61
N GLY A 251 -17.54 -8.73 23.39
CA GLY A 251 -16.86 -8.88 22.11
C GLY A 251 -16.06 -7.63 21.74
N ILE A 252 -15.28 -7.73 20.66
CA ILE A 252 -14.39 -6.63 20.22
C ILE A 252 -15.16 -5.32 20.07
N SER A 253 -16.26 -5.31 19.33
CA SER A 253 -17.06 -4.10 19.08
C SER A 253 -17.68 -3.54 20.36
N GLY A 254 -18.21 -4.39 21.27
CA GLY A 254 -18.83 -3.94 22.51
C GLY A 254 -17.81 -3.38 23.49
N ASN A 255 -16.63 -3.98 23.60
CA ASN A 255 -15.55 -3.47 24.43
C ASN A 255 -14.98 -2.17 23.83
N THR A 256 -14.79 -2.10 22.50
CA THR A 256 -14.36 -0.86 21.84
C THR A 256 -15.36 0.28 22.05
N ASN A 257 -16.65 0.03 21.91
CA ASN A 257 -17.68 1.05 22.17
C ASN A 257 -17.64 1.56 23.62
N ALA A 258 -17.44 0.66 24.60
CA ALA A 258 -17.31 1.07 25.99
C ALA A 258 -16.06 1.94 26.23
N ALA A 259 -14.94 1.65 25.55
CA ALA A 259 -13.76 2.52 25.60
C ALA A 259 -14.03 3.86 24.88
N LEU A 260 -14.73 3.84 23.76
CA LEU A 260 -15.12 5.05 23.00
C LEU A 260 -16.04 6.00 23.80
N GLU A 261 -16.92 5.46 24.65
CA GLU A 261 -17.78 6.30 25.51
C GLU A 261 -16.98 7.17 26.49
N MET A 262 -15.72 6.83 26.77
CA MET A 262 -14.82 7.65 27.58
C MET A 262 -14.06 8.71 26.79
N ALA A 263 -14.06 8.63 25.47
CA ALA A 263 -13.25 9.49 24.61
C ALA A 263 -13.77 10.93 24.55
N GLU A 264 -12.86 11.90 24.69
CA GLU A 264 -13.15 13.35 24.68
C GLU A 264 -12.26 14.10 23.67
N GLY A 265 -11.49 13.40 22.86
CA GLY A 265 -10.58 13.98 21.89
C GLY A 265 -11.26 14.39 20.58
N ASP A 266 -10.55 15.18 19.80
CA ASP A 266 -10.97 15.61 18.47
C ASP A 266 -10.93 14.48 17.44
N PHE A 267 -10.00 13.55 17.64
CA PHE A 267 -9.79 12.37 16.79
C PHE A 267 -9.68 11.09 17.61
N ILE A 268 -10.23 10.02 17.06
CA ILE A 268 -10.16 8.69 17.65
C ILE A 268 -9.01 7.90 16.99
N VAL A 269 -8.15 7.32 17.79
CA VAL A 269 -7.12 6.38 17.36
C VAL A 269 -7.56 4.98 17.82
N LEU A 270 -7.77 4.09 16.86
CA LEU A 270 -8.07 2.67 17.15
C LEU A 270 -6.75 1.90 17.16
N ALA A 271 -6.51 1.16 18.23
CA ALA A 271 -5.37 0.28 18.38
C ALA A 271 -5.76 -0.99 19.15
N ASP A 272 -5.01 -2.06 18.97
CA ASP A 272 -5.22 -3.31 19.69
C ASP A 272 -4.34 -3.38 20.94
N HIS A 273 -4.72 -4.24 21.86
CA HIS A 273 -4.12 -4.32 23.20
C HIS A 273 -2.74 -5.00 23.23
N ASP A 274 -2.28 -5.53 22.12
CA ASP A 274 -1.01 -6.23 21.89
C ASP A 274 -0.15 -5.54 20.81
N ASP A 275 -0.60 -4.40 20.30
CA ASP A 275 0.15 -3.57 19.35
C ASP A 275 1.02 -2.51 20.05
N ARG A 276 2.05 -2.04 19.37
CA ARG A 276 2.90 -0.93 19.82
C ARG A 276 2.87 0.21 18.81
N LEU A 277 2.83 1.44 19.31
CA LEU A 277 2.97 2.64 18.48
C LEU A 277 4.44 3.09 18.45
N THR A 278 4.94 3.49 17.28
CA THR A 278 6.25 4.16 17.22
C THR A 278 6.21 5.47 18.02
N PRO A 279 7.33 5.92 18.62
CA PRO A 279 7.32 7.10 19.51
C PRO A 279 6.82 8.40 18.87
N ASN A 280 6.87 8.50 17.56
CA ASN A 280 6.44 9.66 16.78
C ASN A 280 5.07 9.49 16.10
N ALA A 281 4.34 8.41 16.34
CA ALA A 281 3.10 8.10 15.62
C ALA A 281 2.06 9.25 15.71
N LEU A 282 1.74 9.69 16.93
CA LEU A 282 0.78 10.78 17.13
C LEU A 282 1.32 12.15 16.66
N PHE A 283 2.64 12.34 16.69
CA PHE A 283 3.27 13.54 16.15
C PHE A 283 3.09 13.65 14.64
N GLU A 284 3.31 12.55 13.91
CA GLU A 284 3.11 12.54 12.45
C GLU A 284 1.63 12.70 12.09
N CYS A 285 0.71 12.11 12.87
CA CYS A 285 -0.73 12.37 12.70
C CYS A 285 -1.06 13.85 12.89
N ALA A 286 -0.59 14.49 13.98
CA ALA A 286 -0.83 15.91 14.22
C ALA A 286 -0.23 16.79 13.13
N LYS A 287 0.95 16.45 12.63
CA LYS A 287 1.61 17.14 11.51
C LYS A 287 0.77 17.03 10.23
N LYS A 288 0.28 15.84 9.88
CA LYS A 288 -0.56 15.64 8.69
C LYS A 288 -1.89 16.39 8.78
N LEU A 289 -2.50 16.46 9.95
CA LEU A 289 -3.71 17.27 10.18
C LEU A 289 -3.47 18.77 10.05
N ASN A 290 -2.27 19.25 10.36
CA ASN A 290 -1.89 20.65 10.13
C ASN A 290 -1.53 20.95 8.67
N GLU A 291 -1.10 19.95 7.91
CA GLU A 291 -0.83 20.06 6.47
C GLU A 291 -2.12 19.98 5.64
N ASN A 292 -3.17 19.33 6.17
CA ASN A 292 -4.43 19.11 5.46
C ASN A 292 -5.63 19.29 6.40
N GLU A 293 -6.20 20.49 6.38
CA GLU A 293 -7.33 20.88 7.24
C GLU A 293 -8.64 20.09 6.96
N ASN A 294 -8.77 19.44 5.82
CA ASN A 294 -9.95 18.67 5.43
C ASN A 294 -9.75 17.14 5.59
N CYS A 295 -8.81 16.74 6.43
CA CYS A 295 -8.52 15.33 6.67
C CYS A 295 -9.46 14.77 7.75
N ASP A 296 -10.34 13.85 7.37
CA ASP A 296 -11.27 13.19 8.30
C ASP A 296 -10.76 11.82 8.76
N VAL A 297 -9.91 11.16 7.96
CA VAL A 297 -9.38 9.83 8.25
C VAL A 297 -7.89 9.77 7.89
N LEU A 298 -7.09 9.26 8.83
CA LEU A 298 -5.70 8.91 8.64
C LEU A 298 -5.53 7.41 8.86
N TYR A 299 -4.65 6.79 8.10
CA TYR A 299 -4.16 5.45 8.36
C TYR A 299 -2.65 5.41 8.14
N SER A 300 -1.97 4.54 8.88
CA SER A 300 -0.52 4.31 8.77
C SER A 300 -0.24 2.95 8.15
N ASP A 301 0.96 2.77 7.67
CA ASP A 301 1.51 1.44 7.46
C ASP A 301 1.70 0.75 8.82
N GLU A 302 1.67 -0.57 8.81
CA GLU A 302 1.91 -1.43 9.96
C GLU A 302 3.03 -2.42 9.65
N ASP A 303 3.71 -2.88 10.69
CA ASP A 303 4.69 -3.93 10.61
C ASP A 303 4.47 -4.98 11.70
N LYS A 304 5.17 -6.11 11.58
CA LYS A 304 5.02 -7.23 12.51
C LYS A 304 6.26 -7.35 13.37
N LEU A 305 6.03 -7.42 14.67
CA LEU A 305 7.05 -7.78 15.63
C LEU A 305 7.05 -9.29 15.86
N ASP A 306 8.22 -9.89 16.03
CA ASP A 306 8.31 -11.25 16.51
C ASP A 306 8.03 -11.35 18.02
N MET A 307 8.04 -12.57 18.56
CA MET A 307 7.75 -12.80 19.99
C MET A 307 8.83 -12.27 20.93
N ASP A 308 10.00 -11.96 20.42
CA ASP A 308 11.13 -11.38 21.16
C ASP A 308 11.13 -9.84 21.06
N GLY A 309 10.21 -9.27 20.26
CA GLY A 309 10.03 -7.84 20.05
C GLY A 309 10.99 -7.25 19.02
N ASP A 310 11.65 -8.10 18.23
CA ASP A 310 12.51 -7.72 17.13
C ASP A 310 11.67 -7.51 15.84
N GLU A 311 12.01 -6.48 15.05
CA GLU A 311 11.39 -6.10 13.78
C GLU A 311 12.04 -6.80 12.58
#